data_9b308511b6af4f2c53a955463a60b2b4
#
_entry.id   9b308511b6af4f2c53a955463a60b2b4
#
_cell.length_a   1.000
_cell.length_b   1.000
_cell.length_c   1.000
_cell.angle_alpha   90.00
_cell.angle_beta   90.00
_cell.angle_gamma   90.00
#
_symmetry.space_group_name_H-M   'P 1'
#
loop_
_entity.id
_entity.type
_entity.pdbx_description
1 polymer ?
#
loop_
_entity_poly.entity_id
_entity_poly.type
_entity_poly.pdbx_seq_one_letter_code
_entity_poly.pdbx_strand_id
1 'polypeptide(L)'
;NLFKAMGLDYVYVDRGNDVAALIKAFKEVKDSTKPVVVHINTLKGKGYAPAEKFKEQWHYSGPFDIETGKPLFDNVEEDYSSVTCEYLLEKMKNDSSVVAITSGTPTVMGFTEDKRKEAGSQFVDVGIAEETAVALASGIAVNGGKPFYGVYSSFVQRTFDQVSQDVCINNSPITMVIYQGSVYGMNDVTHLGFQDIPMLSNIPNLVYLAPETKEEYLAMLDWSMEQTSYPVAIKLPGGPMISDGSRVTKDFGRLNRYEVAHTGEKIAIIGLGTFFELAKEAAKLLKEEAGINATVINPYYITGLDEALLTKLKQNHDTVITLEDGILDGGFGEKIARFYGASNMKVMNYGLKKEFLDRY
;
A
#
# COMPACT_ATOMS: atom_id res chain seq x y z
N ASN A 1 24.93 -29.59 -8.78
CA ASN A 1 23.92 -29.11 -7.84
C ASN A 1 24.55 -28.01 -6.93
N LEU A 2 23.96 -26.81 -6.94
CA LEU A 2 24.47 -25.66 -6.21
C LEU A 2 24.62 -25.95 -4.69
N PHE A 3 23.64 -26.56 -4.07
CA PHE A 3 23.68 -26.84 -2.64
C PHE A 3 24.84 -27.77 -2.23
N LYS A 4 25.14 -28.78 -3.05
CA LYS A 4 26.31 -29.64 -2.82
C LYS A 4 27.62 -28.86 -3.00
N ALA A 5 27.69 -27.92 -3.95
CA ALA A 5 28.87 -27.06 -4.13
C ALA A 5 29.08 -26.09 -2.95
N MET A 6 28.01 -25.76 -2.21
CA MET A 6 28.06 -25.00 -0.97
C MET A 6 28.42 -25.83 0.28
N GLY A 7 28.68 -27.13 0.12
CA GLY A 7 29.03 -28.03 1.24
C GLY A 7 27.80 -28.59 1.99
N LEU A 8 26.59 -28.45 1.44
CA LEU A 8 25.37 -28.98 2.05
C LEU A 8 25.06 -30.37 1.52
N ASP A 9 24.57 -31.24 2.40
CA ASP A 9 23.97 -32.51 1.93
C ASP A 9 22.64 -32.20 1.23
N TYR A 10 22.24 -33.06 0.28
CA TYR A 10 21.11 -32.81 -0.57
C TYR A 10 20.31 -34.06 -0.90
N VAL A 11 19.02 -34.02 -0.63
CA VAL A 11 18.04 -35.07 -0.96
C VAL A 11 16.97 -34.46 -1.86
N TYR A 12 16.66 -35.12 -2.96
CA TYR A 12 15.57 -34.72 -3.87
C TYR A 12 14.37 -35.64 -3.75
N VAL A 13 13.17 -35.07 -3.59
CA VAL A 13 11.90 -35.77 -3.50
C VAL A 13 11.05 -35.41 -4.69
N ASP A 14 11.01 -36.29 -5.69
CA ASP A 14 10.26 -36.05 -6.94
C ASP A 14 8.73 -36.03 -6.72
N ARG A 15 8.23 -36.88 -5.86
CA ARG A 15 6.80 -37.00 -5.55
C ARG A 15 6.45 -36.18 -4.28
N GLY A 16 6.62 -34.89 -4.34
CA GLY A 16 6.48 -34.01 -3.17
C GLY A 16 5.06 -33.81 -2.65
N ASN A 17 4.04 -34.19 -3.42
CA ASN A 17 2.66 -34.25 -2.93
C ASN A 17 2.26 -35.64 -2.34
N ASP A 18 3.20 -36.58 -2.31
CA ASP A 18 3.02 -37.91 -1.72
C ASP A 18 3.57 -37.94 -0.29
N VAL A 19 2.67 -38.02 0.70
CA VAL A 19 3.03 -37.98 2.12
C VAL A 19 3.95 -39.16 2.49
N ALA A 20 3.78 -40.35 1.90
CA ALA A 20 4.63 -41.50 2.17
C ALA A 20 6.08 -41.26 1.66
N ALA A 21 6.24 -40.64 0.49
CA ALA A 21 7.55 -40.23 -0.04
C ALA A 21 8.22 -39.20 0.85
N LEU A 22 7.47 -38.22 1.36
CA LEU A 22 7.99 -37.21 2.31
C LEU A 22 8.44 -37.86 3.62
N ILE A 23 7.61 -38.72 4.22
CA ILE A 23 7.97 -39.43 5.46
C ILE A 23 9.27 -40.23 5.29
N LYS A 24 9.41 -40.92 4.14
CA LYS A 24 10.63 -41.66 3.83
C LYS A 24 11.85 -40.73 3.80
N ALA A 25 11.80 -39.65 3.03
CA ALA A 25 12.90 -38.70 2.89
C ALA A 25 13.27 -38.07 4.23
N PHE A 26 12.30 -37.64 5.03
CA PHE A 26 12.58 -37.05 6.34
C PHE A 26 13.17 -38.07 7.34
N LYS A 27 12.75 -39.34 7.30
CA LYS A 27 13.37 -40.39 8.12
C LYS A 27 14.82 -40.64 7.76
N GLU A 28 15.19 -40.50 6.48
CA GLU A 28 16.58 -40.66 6.03
C GLU A 28 17.52 -39.55 6.57
N VAL A 29 17.00 -38.37 6.82
CA VAL A 29 17.81 -37.19 7.20
C VAL A 29 17.62 -36.72 8.63
N LYS A 30 16.60 -37.21 9.37
CA LYS A 30 16.23 -36.70 10.69
C LYS A 30 17.36 -36.71 11.74
N ASP A 31 18.29 -37.66 11.63
CA ASP A 31 19.41 -37.83 12.57
C ASP A 31 20.72 -37.26 11.99
N SER A 32 20.67 -36.52 10.90
CA SER A 32 21.86 -35.90 10.29
C SER A 32 22.49 -34.88 11.25
N THR A 33 23.80 -34.95 11.42
CA THR A 33 24.59 -33.95 12.15
C THR A 33 25.10 -32.82 11.27
N LYS A 34 24.80 -32.86 9.97
CA LYS A 34 25.14 -31.84 8.98
C LYS A 34 23.90 -31.17 8.44
N PRO A 35 24.02 -29.92 7.98
CA PRO A 35 22.91 -29.28 7.28
C PRO A 35 22.51 -30.05 6.00
N VAL A 36 21.22 -30.34 5.85
CA VAL A 36 20.67 -31.08 4.70
C VAL A 36 19.58 -30.24 4.02
N VAL A 37 19.67 -30.09 2.71
CA VAL A 37 18.61 -29.54 1.90
C VAL A 37 17.73 -30.68 1.38
N VAL A 38 16.49 -30.74 1.84
CA VAL A 38 15.46 -31.64 1.29
C VAL A 38 14.66 -30.85 0.25
N HIS A 39 14.99 -31.06 -1.01
CA HIS A 39 14.32 -30.40 -2.14
C HIS A 39 13.09 -31.21 -2.57
N ILE A 40 11.93 -30.64 -2.32
CA ILE A 40 10.63 -31.28 -2.57
C ILE A 40 10.01 -30.69 -3.82
N ASN A 41 9.78 -31.52 -4.85
CA ASN A 41 9.08 -31.11 -6.07
C ASN A 41 7.57 -31.34 -5.90
N THR A 42 6.78 -30.26 -5.90
CA THR A 42 5.32 -30.31 -5.73
C THR A 42 4.59 -29.73 -6.93
N LEU A 43 3.36 -30.21 -7.15
CA LEU A 43 2.39 -29.55 -8.02
C LEU A 43 1.48 -28.69 -7.15
N LYS A 44 1.56 -27.37 -7.30
CA LYS A 44 0.68 -26.43 -6.59
C LYS A 44 -0.78 -26.65 -7.01
N GLY A 45 -1.69 -26.72 -6.03
CA GLY A 45 -3.10 -26.98 -6.26
C GLY A 45 -3.45 -28.46 -6.45
N LYS A 46 -2.50 -29.40 -6.20
CA LYS A 46 -2.69 -30.83 -6.38
C LYS A 46 -3.94 -31.35 -5.68
N GLY A 47 -4.80 -32.05 -6.47
CA GLY A 47 -6.05 -32.61 -6.00
C GLY A 47 -7.29 -31.79 -6.36
N TYR A 48 -7.13 -30.59 -6.88
CA TYR A 48 -8.22 -29.75 -7.37
C TYR A 48 -7.92 -29.23 -8.77
N ALA A 49 -8.62 -29.78 -9.77
CA ALA A 49 -8.30 -29.53 -11.18
C ALA A 49 -8.26 -28.05 -11.59
N PRO A 50 -9.18 -27.18 -11.12
CA PRO A 50 -9.07 -25.73 -11.39
C PRO A 50 -7.77 -25.12 -10.87
N ALA A 51 -7.34 -25.47 -9.65
CA ALA A 51 -6.12 -24.96 -9.05
C ALA A 51 -4.85 -25.50 -9.72
N GLU A 52 -4.86 -26.74 -10.19
CA GLU A 52 -3.75 -27.31 -10.97
C GLU A 52 -3.57 -26.59 -12.29
N LYS A 53 -4.68 -26.13 -12.91
CA LYS A 53 -4.70 -25.46 -14.22
C LYS A 53 -4.41 -23.96 -14.12
N PHE A 54 -5.03 -23.27 -13.16
CA PHE A 54 -4.97 -21.82 -13.02
C PHE A 54 -4.25 -21.41 -11.72
N LYS A 55 -2.96 -21.73 -11.63
CA LYS A 55 -2.14 -21.61 -10.40
C LYS A 55 -2.04 -20.20 -9.83
N GLU A 56 -2.06 -19.17 -10.67
CA GLU A 56 -2.04 -17.78 -10.24
C GLU A 56 -3.37 -17.39 -9.59
N GLN A 57 -4.49 -17.68 -10.27
CA GLN A 57 -5.83 -17.40 -9.75
C GLN A 57 -6.09 -18.12 -8.41
N TRP A 58 -5.57 -19.36 -8.26
CA TRP A 58 -5.71 -20.18 -7.07
C TRP A 58 -4.52 -20.09 -6.10
N HIS A 59 -3.70 -19.05 -6.26
CA HIS A 59 -2.61 -18.81 -5.30
C HIS A 59 -3.17 -18.47 -3.91
N TYR A 60 -4.20 -17.66 -3.87
CA TYR A 60 -5.02 -17.34 -2.72
C TYR A 60 -6.48 -17.30 -3.18
N SER A 61 -7.41 -17.80 -2.38
CA SER A 61 -8.84 -17.66 -2.64
C SER A 61 -9.59 -17.46 -1.33
N GLY A 62 -10.59 -16.58 -1.37
CA GLY A 62 -11.62 -16.56 -0.34
C GLY A 62 -12.49 -17.83 -0.38
N PRO A 63 -13.54 -17.91 0.45
CA PRO A 63 -14.50 -19.01 0.39
C PRO A 63 -15.13 -19.16 -1.00
N PHE A 64 -15.18 -20.40 -1.50
CA PHE A 64 -15.72 -20.71 -2.82
C PHE A 64 -16.52 -22.01 -2.81
N ASP A 65 -17.40 -22.19 -3.77
CA ASP A 65 -18.11 -23.44 -4.01
C ASP A 65 -17.17 -24.47 -4.67
N ILE A 66 -16.98 -25.61 -4.02
CA ILE A 66 -16.00 -26.61 -4.45
C ILE A 66 -16.34 -27.28 -5.78
N GLU A 67 -17.63 -27.40 -6.10
CA GLU A 67 -18.10 -28.03 -7.33
C GLU A 67 -17.88 -27.14 -8.54
N THR A 68 -18.15 -25.84 -8.39
CA THR A 68 -18.10 -24.89 -9.48
C THR A 68 -16.82 -24.04 -9.51
N GLY A 69 -16.11 -23.93 -8.40
CA GLY A 69 -14.98 -23.05 -8.23
C GLY A 69 -15.35 -21.55 -8.12
N LYS A 70 -16.64 -21.23 -8.02
CA LYS A 70 -17.10 -19.83 -7.95
C LYS A 70 -16.97 -19.29 -6.52
N PRO A 71 -16.57 -18.00 -6.35
CA PRO A 71 -16.61 -17.35 -5.05
C PRO A 71 -18.00 -17.41 -4.43
N LEU A 72 -18.09 -17.56 -3.10
CA LEU A 72 -19.36 -17.51 -2.35
C LEU A 72 -19.84 -16.10 -2.07
N PHE A 73 -18.99 -15.10 -2.25
CA PHE A 73 -19.33 -13.68 -2.12
C PHE A 73 -19.25 -13.02 -3.49
N ASP A 74 -20.13 -12.07 -3.73
CA ASP A 74 -20.10 -11.28 -4.96
C ASP A 74 -18.75 -10.55 -5.07
N ASN A 75 -18.17 -10.61 -6.27
CA ASN A 75 -16.99 -9.80 -6.56
C ASN A 75 -17.41 -8.33 -6.52
N VAL A 76 -16.59 -7.51 -5.89
CA VAL A 76 -16.70 -6.05 -6.04
C VAL A 76 -16.46 -5.75 -7.52
N GLU A 77 -17.41 -5.06 -8.17
CA GLU A 77 -17.32 -4.74 -9.61
C GLU A 77 -16.09 -3.89 -9.93
N GLU A 78 -15.69 -3.02 -9.01
CA GLU A 78 -14.58 -2.11 -9.18
C GLU A 78 -13.79 -1.96 -7.86
N ASP A 79 -12.49 -2.09 -7.94
CA ASP A 79 -11.55 -1.94 -6.82
C ASP A 79 -10.32 -1.10 -7.23
N TYR A 80 -9.47 -0.76 -6.27
CA TYR A 80 -8.24 -0.01 -6.56
C TYR A 80 -7.32 -0.72 -7.55
N SER A 81 -7.32 -2.06 -7.59
CA SER A 81 -6.48 -2.84 -8.50
C SER A 81 -6.98 -2.70 -9.94
N SER A 82 -8.27 -2.89 -10.17
CA SER A 82 -8.89 -2.76 -11.50
C SER A 82 -8.76 -1.34 -12.05
N VAL A 83 -9.06 -0.33 -11.22
CA VAL A 83 -8.94 1.09 -11.58
C VAL A 83 -7.50 1.45 -11.95
N THR A 84 -6.51 0.97 -11.19
CA THR A 84 -5.10 1.21 -11.49
C THR A 84 -4.68 0.57 -12.82
N CYS A 85 -5.09 -0.68 -13.06
CA CYS A 85 -4.77 -1.38 -14.30
C CYS A 85 -5.34 -0.64 -15.52
N GLU A 86 -6.60 -0.25 -15.46
CA GLU A 86 -7.27 0.48 -16.55
C GLU A 86 -6.60 1.83 -16.82
N TYR A 87 -6.31 2.58 -15.77
CA TYR A 87 -5.58 3.85 -15.87
C TYR A 87 -4.21 3.66 -16.54
N LEU A 88 -3.41 2.69 -16.09
CA LEU A 88 -2.08 2.46 -16.64
C LEU A 88 -2.12 1.99 -18.10
N LEU A 89 -3.01 1.06 -18.45
CA LEU A 89 -3.16 0.61 -19.82
C LEU A 89 -3.59 1.73 -20.77
N GLU A 90 -4.46 2.62 -20.32
CA GLU A 90 -4.84 3.80 -21.14
C GLU A 90 -3.67 4.76 -21.33
N LYS A 91 -2.87 5.03 -20.29
CA LYS A 91 -1.63 5.83 -20.41
C LYS A 91 -0.62 5.16 -21.34
N MET A 92 -0.40 3.85 -21.23
CA MET A 92 0.55 3.08 -22.06
C MET A 92 0.23 3.11 -23.55
N LYS A 93 -1.07 3.17 -23.92
CA LYS A 93 -1.48 3.29 -25.33
C LYS A 93 -0.92 4.54 -26.02
N ASN A 94 -0.75 5.62 -25.26
CA ASN A 94 -0.39 6.94 -25.80
C ASN A 94 1.04 7.37 -25.42
N ASP A 95 1.66 6.69 -24.44
CA ASP A 95 2.99 7.05 -23.93
C ASP A 95 3.83 5.80 -23.66
N SER A 96 4.78 5.53 -24.54
CA SER A 96 5.69 4.39 -24.43
C SER A 96 6.71 4.51 -23.28
N SER A 97 6.81 5.67 -22.64
CA SER A 97 7.67 5.89 -21.47
C SER A 97 7.07 5.40 -20.15
N VAL A 98 5.77 5.09 -20.13
CA VAL A 98 5.08 4.55 -18.96
C VAL A 98 5.43 3.07 -18.78
N VAL A 99 5.91 2.70 -17.60
CA VAL A 99 6.30 1.33 -17.26
C VAL A 99 5.71 0.94 -15.91
N ALA A 100 4.88 -0.10 -15.90
CA ALA A 100 4.37 -0.71 -14.67
C ALA A 100 5.32 -1.79 -14.16
N ILE A 101 5.70 -1.70 -12.90
CA ILE A 101 6.65 -2.61 -12.25
C ILE A 101 5.96 -3.30 -11.09
N THR A 102 6.17 -4.60 -10.94
CA THR A 102 5.76 -5.39 -9.78
C THR A 102 6.89 -6.27 -9.28
N SER A 103 6.80 -6.69 -8.03
CA SER A 103 7.74 -7.63 -7.39
C SER A 103 7.04 -8.96 -7.05
N GLY A 104 6.59 -9.67 -8.09
CA GLY A 104 5.95 -10.98 -7.98
C GLY A 104 4.46 -10.93 -7.57
N THR A 105 3.84 -9.76 -7.56
CA THR A 105 2.43 -9.57 -7.19
C THR A 105 1.64 -8.80 -8.26
N PRO A 106 1.60 -9.26 -9.52
CA PRO A 106 1.01 -8.49 -10.63
C PRO A 106 -0.48 -8.16 -10.41
N THR A 107 -1.20 -9.03 -9.74
CA THR A 107 -2.64 -8.87 -9.50
C THR A 107 -2.97 -7.79 -8.47
N VAL A 108 -2.00 -7.35 -7.65
CA VAL A 108 -2.20 -6.21 -6.74
C VAL A 108 -2.51 -4.91 -7.49
N MET A 109 -2.01 -4.80 -8.73
CA MET A 109 -2.29 -3.70 -9.64
C MET A 109 -3.31 -4.07 -10.72
N GLY A 110 -4.04 -5.18 -10.57
CA GLY A 110 -5.03 -5.66 -11.54
C GLY A 110 -4.44 -6.28 -12.82
N PHE A 111 -3.13 -6.45 -12.93
CA PHE A 111 -2.49 -7.03 -14.12
C PHE A 111 -2.62 -8.56 -14.14
N THR A 112 -3.79 -9.04 -14.59
CA THR A 112 -4.01 -10.45 -14.94
C THR A 112 -3.11 -10.85 -16.11
N GLU A 113 -3.03 -12.15 -16.43
CA GLU A 113 -2.24 -12.66 -17.56
C GLU A 113 -2.55 -11.95 -18.88
N ASP A 114 -3.84 -11.70 -19.18
CA ASP A 114 -4.25 -11.03 -20.41
C ASP A 114 -3.89 -9.54 -20.40
N LYS A 115 -4.03 -8.86 -19.26
CA LYS A 115 -3.62 -7.46 -19.10
C LYS A 115 -2.11 -7.27 -19.20
N ARG A 116 -1.32 -8.23 -18.74
CA ARG A 116 0.14 -8.23 -18.97
C ARG A 116 0.50 -8.40 -20.43
N LYS A 117 -0.24 -9.25 -21.18
CA LYS A 117 -0.06 -9.39 -22.64
C LYS A 117 -0.41 -8.09 -23.37
N GLU A 118 -1.49 -7.40 -22.95
CA GLU A 118 -1.89 -6.10 -23.49
C GLU A 118 -0.81 -5.03 -23.25
N ALA A 119 -0.25 -4.95 -22.04
CA ALA A 119 0.82 -4.01 -21.69
C ALA A 119 2.15 -4.32 -22.39
N GLY A 120 2.42 -5.58 -22.72
CA GLY A 120 3.63 -6.01 -23.43
C GLY A 120 4.92 -5.63 -22.69
N SER A 121 5.84 -4.95 -23.38
CA SER A 121 7.14 -4.56 -22.80
C SER A 121 7.06 -3.43 -21.76
N GLN A 122 5.92 -2.79 -21.62
CA GLN A 122 5.70 -1.75 -20.59
C GLN A 122 5.28 -2.33 -19.24
N PHE A 123 5.17 -3.65 -19.11
CA PHE A 123 4.98 -4.33 -17.86
C PHE A 123 6.23 -5.15 -17.50
N VAL A 124 6.74 -4.96 -16.28
CA VAL A 124 7.94 -5.64 -15.79
C VAL A 124 7.64 -6.30 -14.43
N ASP A 125 7.87 -7.59 -14.33
CA ASP A 125 7.85 -8.33 -13.08
C ASP A 125 9.29 -8.76 -12.73
N VAL A 126 9.82 -8.23 -11.64
CA VAL A 126 11.18 -8.54 -11.19
C VAL A 126 11.24 -9.79 -10.28
N GLY A 127 10.10 -10.47 -10.08
CA GLY A 127 9.96 -11.53 -9.09
C GLY A 127 9.94 -10.97 -7.67
N ILE A 128 10.12 -11.84 -6.66
CA ILE A 128 10.13 -11.41 -5.24
C ILE A 128 11.46 -10.71 -4.93
N ALA A 129 11.59 -9.48 -5.43
CA ALA A 129 12.79 -8.64 -5.33
C ALA A 129 12.40 -7.14 -5.29
N GLU A 130 11.74 -6.73 -4.23
CA GLU A 130 11.20 -5.38 -4.05
C GLU A 130 12.29 -4.31 -4.16
N GLU A 131 13.48 -4.59 -3.63
CA GLU A 131 14.66 -3.71 -3.70
C GLU A 131 15.06 -3.45 -5.16
N THR A 132 15.04 -4.52 -5.99
CA THR A 132 15.32 -4.42 -7.44
C THR A 132 14.25 -3.61 -8.16
N ALA A 133 12.98 -3.76 -7.79
CA ALA A 133 11.89 -2.99 -8.38
C ALA A 133 12.07 -1.48 -8.18
N VAL A 134 12.44 -1.06 -6.98
CA VAL A 134 12.68 0.36 -6.65
C VAL A 134 13.92 0.90 -7.38
N ALA A 135 15.03 0.15 -7.37
CA ALA A 135 16.25 0.54 -8.08
C ALA A 135 16.00 0.65 -9.60
N LEU A 136 15.24 -0.30 -10.18
CA LEU A 136 14.83 -0.25 -11.59
C LEU A 136 13.96 0.97 -11.88
N ALA A 137 12.96 1.25 -11.03
CA ALA A 137 12.10 2.42 -11.17
C ALA A 137 12.92 3.72 -11.17
N SER A 138 13.88 3.86 -10.24
CA SER A 138 14.79 5.00 -10.22
C SER A 138 15.59 5.12 -11.52
N GLY A 139 16.15 4.01 -12.01
CA GLY A 139 16.90 3.99 -13.28
C GLY A 139 16.06 4.38 -14.50
N ILE A 140 14.80 3.94 -14.55
CA ILE A 140 13.85 4.34 -15.61
C ILE A 140 13.56 5.84 -15.53
N ALA A 141 13.27 6.36 -14.33
CA ALA A 141 12.94 7.77 -14.13
C ALA A 141 14.10 8.70 -14.51
N VAL A 142 15.33 8.37 -14.11
CA VAL A 142 16.53 9.15 -14.47
C VAL A 142 16.76 9.22 -15.99
N ASN A 143 16.29 8.21 -16.73
CA ASN A 143 16.36 8.18 -18.20
C ASN A 143 15.10 8.76 -18.88
N GLY A 144 14.25 9.48 -18.15
CA GLY A 144 13.08 10.17 -18.68
C GLY A 144 11.84 9.29 -18.85
N GLY A 145 11.86 8.06 -18.33
CA GLY A 145 10.68 7.22 -18.26
C GLY A 145 9.75 7.58 -17.10
N LYS A 146 8.52 7.06 -17.14
CA LYS A 146 7.48 7.25 -16.14
C LYS A 146 7.20 5.90 -15.45
N PRO A 147 8.01 5.50 -14.47
CA PRO A 147 7.82 4.24 -13.77
C PRO A 147 6.68 4.33 -12.74
N PHE A 148 5.85 3.32 -12.74
CA PHE A 148 4.86 3.04 -11.71
C PHE A 148 5.24 1.74 -11.00
N TYR A 149 5.37 1.77 -9.68
CA TYR A 149 5.63 0.58 -8.88
C TYR A 149 4.47 0.32 -7.90
N GLY A 150 3.77 -0.81 -8.07
CA GLY A 150 2.71 -1.24 -7.17
C GLY A 150 3.19 -2.33 -6.21
N VAL A 151 2.98 -2.13 -4.91
CA VAL A 151 3.48 -3.03 -3.86
C VAL A 151 2.55 -3.05 -2.65
N TYR A 152 2.47 -4.19 -1.96
CA TYR A 152 1.78 -4.27 -0.68
C TYR A 152 2.52 -3.49 0.41
N SER A 153 1.78 -2.83 1.29
CA SER A 153 2.32 -2.09 2.43
C SER A 153 3.24 -2.93 3.31
N SER A 154 2.91 -4.20 3.54
CA SER A 154 3.77 -5.12 4.30
C SER A 154 5.05 -5.52 3.57
N PHE A 155 5.11 -5.39 2.23
CA PHE A 155 6.26 -5.78 1.43
C PHE A 155 7.20 -4.59 1.15
N VAL A 156 6.66 -3.38 1.06
CA VAL A 156 7.46 -2.17 0.83
C VAL A 156 8.53 -1.93 1.90
N GLN A 157 8.35 -2.50 3.09
CA GLN A 157 9.34 -2.41 4.17
C GLN A 157 10.75 -2.91 3.77
N ARG A 158 10.85 -3.81 2.78
CA ARG A 158 12.14 -4.32 2.28
C ARG A 158 12.89 -3.29 1.45
N THR A 159 12.23 -2.22 1.03
CA THR A 159 12.76 -1.22 0.09
C THR A 159 13.21 0.08 0.74
N PHE A 160 13.22 0.15 2.07
CA PHE A 160 13.52 1.41 2.79
C PHE A 160 14.84 2.03 2.33
N ASP A 161 15.89 1.22 2.18
CA ASP A 161 17.20 1.69 1.74
C ASP A 161 17.14 2.23 0.31
N GLN A 162 16.57 1.49 -0.64
CA GLN A 162 16.48 1.88 -2.04
C GLN A 162 15.59 3.12 -2.23
N VAL A 163 14.46 3.20 -1.53
CA VAL A 163 13.62 4.40 -1.55
C VAL A 163 14.39 5.60 -1.02
N SER A 164 15.14 5.44 0.06
CA SER A 164 15.95 6.50 0.65
C SER A 164 17.12 6.91 -0.26
N GLN A 165 17.95 5.93 -0.67
CA GLN A 165 19.23 6.16 -1.34
C GLN A 165 19.06 6.36 -2.86
N ASP A 166 18.38 5.42 -3.53
CA ASP A 166 18.31 5.43 -4.99
C ASP A 166 17.28 6.42 -5.52
N VAL A 167 16.19 6.64 -4.75
CA VAL A 167 15.05 7.45 -5.18
C VAL A 167 15.09 8.84 -4.57
N CYS A 168 15.05 8.96 -3.24
CA CYS A 168 14.79 10.25 -2.59
C CYS A 168 16.02 11.16 -2.54
N ILE A 169 17.24 10.64 -2.39
CA ILE A 169 18.47 11.45 -2.50
C ILE A 169 18.59 12.05 -3.90
N ASN A 170 18.21 11.29 -4.94
CA ASN A 170 18.30 11.70 -6.33
C ASN A 170 17.06 12.48 -6.82
N ASN A 171 16.02 12.61 -6.00
CA ASN A 171 14.72 13.14 -6.40
C ASN A 171 14.17 12.47 -7.68
N SER A 172 14.39 11.16 -7.84
CA SER A 172 13.90 10.39 -8.98
C SER A 172 12.36 10.42 -9.02
N PRO A 173 11.72 10.95 -10.07
CA PRO A 173 10.27 11.11 -10.13
C PRO A 173 9.58 9.78 -10.43
N ILE A 174 9.53 8.90 -9.46
CA ILE A 174 8.80 7.65 -9.54
C ILE A 174 7.43 7.78 -8.89
N THR A 175 6.47 6.98 -9.34
CA THR A 175 5.18 6.79 -8.68
C THR A 175 5.14 5.42 -8.01
N MET A 176 5.03 5.39 -6.69
CA MET A 176 4.78 4.16 -5.93
C MET A 176 3.36 4.15 -5.41
N VAL A 177 2.66 3.03 -5.54
CA VAL A 177 1.35 2.84 -4.91
C VAL A 177 1.45 1.72 -3.88
N ILE A 178 1.13 2.09 -2.64
CA ILE A 178 1.23 1.23 -1.46
C ILE A 178 -0.15 0.66 -1.18
N TYR A 179 -0.38 -0.56 -1.65
CA TYR A 179 -1.67 -1.26 -1.51
C TYR A 179 -1.83 -1.88 -0.13
N GLN A 180 -3.06 -2.01 0.32
CA GLN A 180 -3.40 -2.60 1.61
C GLN A 180 -2.71 -1.89 2.78
N GLY A 181 -2.52 -0.57 2.66
CA GLY A 181 -2.02 0.29 3.73
C GLY A 181 -3.05 0.53 4.82
N SER A 182 -3.54 -0.54 5.44
CA SER A 182 -4.68 -0.55 6.36
C SER A 182 -4.65 -1.81 7.21
N VAL A 183 -5.38 -1.80 8.31
CA VAL A 183 -5.76 -3.03 9.04
C VAL A 183 -6.97 -3.73 8.42
N TYR A 184 -7.58 -3.12 7.44
CA TYR A 184 -8.77 -3.60 6.76
C TYR A 184 -8.42 -4.44 5.54
N GLY A 185 -9.10 -5.54 5.35
CA GLY A 185 -9.04 -6.34 4.12
C GLY A 185 -8.16 -7.58 4.14
N MET A 186 -7.10 -7.65 4.93
CA MET A 186 -6.26 -8.83 5.09
C MET A 186 -6.40 -9.40 6.50
N ASN A 187 -6.53 -10.72 6.61
CA ASN A 187 -6.75 -11.41 7.88
C ASN A 187 -5.48 -12.09 8.41
N ASP A 188 -4.33 -11.63 8.02
CA ASP A 188 -3.05 -12.23 8.38
C ASP A 188 -2.12 -11.14 8.93
N VAL A 189 -1.60 -11.35 10.13
CA VAL A 189 -0.69 -10.42 10.80
C VAL A 189 0.52 -10.03 9.93
N THR A 190 0.95 -10.91 9.02
CA THR A 190 2.08 -10.66 8.12
C THR A 190 1.73 -9.77 6.92
N HIS A 191 0.44 -9.52 6.67
CA HIS A 191 -0.05 -8.75 5.53
C HIS A 191 -0.85 -7.51 5.93
N LEU A 192 -0.98 -7.23 7.23
CA LEU A 192 -1.60 -5.99 7.70
C LEU A 192 -0.67 -4.79 7.49
N GLY A 193 -1.16 -3.79 6.76
CA GLY A 193 -0.38 -2.63 6.35
C GLY A 193 -0.64 -1.40 7.23
N PHE A 194 -0.08 -1.36 8.42
CA PHE A 194 -0.27 -0.25 9.37
C PHE A 194 1.02 0.42 9.84
N GLN A 195 2.18 -0.01 9.29
CA GLN A 195 3.49 0.54 9.64
C GLN A 195 4.11 1.39 8.53
N ASP A 196 3.46 1.51 7.39
CA ASP A 196 3.95 2.26 6.23
C ASP A 196 4.10 3.75 6.51
N ILE A 197 3.17 4.35 7.26
CA ILE A 197 3.21 5.78 7.62
C ILE A 197 4.50 6.13 8.36
N PRO A 198 4.80 5.55 9.55
CA PRO A 198 6.03 5.88 10.28
C PRO A 198 7.29 5.52 9.51
N MET A 199 7.26 4.48 8.69
CA MET A 199 8.42 4.05 7.94
C MET A 199 8.74 5.01 6.79
N LEU A 200 7.80 5.27 5.89
CA LEU A 200 8.03 6.06 4.69
C LEU A 200 8.02 7.56 4.93
N SER A 201 7.16 8.04 5.82
CA SER A 201 6.99 9.47 6.03
C SER A 201 8.16 10.19 6.70
N ASN A 202 9.19 9.47 7.11
CA ASN A 202 10.43 10.02 7.65
C ASN A 202 11.54 10.13 6.61
N ILE A 203 11.33 9.63 5.39
CA ILE A 203 12.32 9.75 4.31
C ILE A 203 12.24 11.16 3.72
N PRO A 204 13.34 11.94 3.72
CA PRO A 204 13.37 13.26 3.10
C PRO A 204 13.01 13.20 1.61
N ASN A 205 12.44 14.26 1.08
CA ASN A 205 12.04 14.46 -0.31
C ASN A 205 10.88 13.58 -0.80
N LEU A 206 10.49 12.55 -0.07
CA LEU A 206 9.34 11.72 -0.45
C LEU A 206 8.04 12.49 -0.23
N VAL A 207 7.23 12.63 -1.27
CA VAL A 207 5.83 13.07 -1.17
C VAL A 207 4.97 11.85 -0.95
N TYR A 208 4.31 11.75 0.20
CA TYR A 208 3.46 10.61 0.52
C TYR A 208 2.02 11.07 0.72
N LEU A 209 1.11 10.54 -0.09
CA LEU A 209 -0.29 10.95 -0.21
C LEU A 209 -1.23 9.85 0.27
N ALA A 210 -2.42 10.23 0.73
CA ALA A 210 -3.51 9.32 1.08
C ALA A 210 -4.84 9.88 0.55
N PRO A 211 -5.41 9.30 -0.53
CA PRO A 211 -6.72 9.68 -1.03
C PRO A 211 -7.84 9.14 -0.12
N GLU A 212 -8.96 9.83 -0.08
CA GLU A 212 -10.21 9.36 0.51
C GLU A 212 -11.02 8.59 -0.53
N THR A 213 -11.12 9.14 -1.76
CA THR A 213 -11.99 8.64 -2.83
C THR A 213 -11.21 8.15 -4.05
N LYS A 214 -11.89 7.41 -4.92
CA LYS A 214 -11.40 7.01 -6.24
C LYS A 214 -10.96 8.22 -7.07
N GLU A 215 -11.77 9.27 -7.05
CA GLU A 215 -11.54 10.48 -7.83
C GLU A 215 -10.27 11.19 -7.36
N GLU A 216 -10.05 11.26 -6.06
CA GLU A 216 -8.80 11.78 -5.49
C GLU A 216 -7.60 10.91 -5.86
N TYR A 217 -7.75 9.59 -5.78
CA TYR A 217 -6.70 8.65 -6.19
C TYR A 217 -6.27 8.86 -7.63
N LEU A 218 -7.23 8.91 -8.56
CA LEU A 218 -6.95 9.14 -9.98
C LEU A 218 -6.30 10.50 -10.23
N ALA A 219 -6.73 11.55 -9.53
CA ALA A 219 -6.11 12.87 -9.63
C ALA A 219 -4.68 12.90 -9.06
N MET A 220 -4.41 12.16 -7.98
CA MET A 220 -3.05 11.99 -7.44
C MET A 220 -2.16 11.20 -8.40
N LEU A 221 -2.70 10.16 -9.05
CA LEU A 221 -1.98 9.41 -10.09
C LEU A 221 -1.62 10.29 -11.27
N ASP A 222 -2.59 11.03 -11.81
CA ASP A 222 -2.34 11.93 -12.94
C ASP A 222 -1.25 12.95 -12.61
N TRP A 223 -1.35 13.59 -11.45
CA TRP A 223 -0.31 14.53 -11.02
C TRP A 223 1.04 13.83 -10.83
N SER A 224 1.07 12.67 -10.16
CA SER A 224 2.32 11.96 -9.89
C SER A 224 3.03 11.50 -11.15
N MET A 225 2.29 11.00 -12.14
CA MET A 225 2.83 10.49 -13.40
C MET A 225 3.28 11.59 -14.38
N GLU A 226 2.79 12.82 -14.23
CA GLU A 226 3.13 13.93 -15.13
C GLU A 226 4.18 14.88 -14.56
N GLN A 227 4.34 14.98 -13.24
CA GLN A 227 5.36 15.80 -12.62
C GLN A 227 6.76 15.14 -12.71
N THR A 228 7.83 15.94 -12.63
CA THR A 228 9.22 15.48 -12.80
C THR A 228 10.15 15.90 -11.66
N SER A 229 9.59 16.33 -10.53
CA SER A 229 10.36 16.98 -9.46
C SER A 229 10.47 16.14 -8.19
N TYR A 230 9.55 15.22 -7.96
CA TYR A 230 9.42 14.51 -6.69
C TYR A 230 9.23 13.01 -6.84
N PRO A 231 9.84 12.18 -5.98
CA PRO A 231 9.36 10.83 -5.74
C PRO A 231 8.01 10.89 -4.99
N VAL A 232 7.04 10.15 -5.48
CA VAL A 232 5.67 10.13 -4.91
C VAL A 232 5.29 8.72 -4.48
N ALA A 233 4.77 8.60 -3.27
CA ALA A 233 4.07 7.41 -2.80
C ALA A 233 2.59 7.74 -2.56
N ILE A 234 1.67 6.81 -2.85
CA ILE A 234 0.24 6.94 -2.60
C ILE A 234 -0.21 5.73 -1.77
N LYS A 235 -0.75 5.99 -0.59
CA LYS A 235 -1.29 4.96 0.32
C LYS A 235 -2.72 4.62 -0.06
N LEU A 236 -2.98 3.35 -0.35
CA LEU A 236 -4.33 2.83 -0.57
C LEU A 236 -4.75 1.90 0.57
N PRO A 237 -5.99 2.02 1.05
CA PRO A 237 -6.52 1.13 2.07
C PRO A 237 -6.83 -0.26 1.51
N GLY A 238 -7.10 -1.22 2.38
CA GLY A 238 -7.53 -2.57 2.02
C GLY A 238 -9.04 -2.73 1.93
N GLY A 239 -9.81 -1.71 2.28
CA GLY A 239 -11.26 -1.74 2.32
C GLY A 239 -11.94 -1.40 0.99
N PRO A 240 -13.26 -1.28 1.00
CA PRO A 240 -14.03 -0.85 -0.16
C PRO A 240 -13.56 0.52 -0.67
N MET A 241 -13.52 0.66 -1.98
CA MET A 241 -13.24 1.94 -2.62
C MET A 241 -14.46 2.86 -2.53
N ILE A 242 -14.24 4.07 -2.03
CA ILE A 242 -15.28 5.10 -1.98
C ILE A 242 -15.23 5.88 -3.30
N SER A 243 -16.39 6.10 -3.93
CA SER A 243 -16.53 6.96 -5.11
C SER A 243 -17.75 7.83 -4.92
N ASP A 244 -17.60 9.13 -5.07
CA ASP A 244 -18.68 10.12 -4.94
C ASP A 244 -18.99 10.85 -6.26
N GLY A 245 -18.25 10.53 -7.34
CA GLY A 245 -18.36 11.16 -8.65
C GLY A 245 -17.92 12.62 -8.67
N SER A 246 -17.25 13.11 -7.64
CA SER A 246 -16.82 14.49 -7.55
C SER A 246 -15.70 14.81 -8.54
N ARG A 247 -15.59 16.08 -8.92
CA ARG A 247 -14.44 16.55 -9.68
C ARG A 247 -13.39 17.09 -8.74
N VAL A 248 -12.24 16.45 -8.70
CA VAL A 248 -11.10 16.94 -7.94
C VAL A 248 -10.45 18.13 -8.67
N THR A 249 -10.39 19.28 -8.00
CA THR A 249 -9.78 20.51 -8.54
C THR A 249 -8.50 20.89 -7.83
N LYS A 250 -8.05 20.06 -6.87
CA LYS A 250 -6.86 20.29 -6.06
C LYS A 250 -5.59 20.22 -6.90
N ASP A 251 -4.73 21.20 -6.74
CA ASP A 251 -3.38 21.21 -7.28
C ASP A 251 -2.43 20.51 -6.28
N PHE A 252 -2.09 19.24 -6.54
CA PHE A 252 -1.17 18.47 -5.71
C PHE A 252 0.29 18.95 -5.81
N GLY A 253 0.63 19.77 -6.79
CA GLY A 253 1.95 20.42 -6.88
C GLY A 253 2.18 21.50 -5.82
N ARG A 254 1.09 21.98 -5.19
CA ARG A 254 1.18 22.85 -4.01
C ARG A 254 1.31 22.01 -2.75
N LEU A 255 2.51 21.48 -2.55
CA LEU A 255 2.78 20.49 -1.51
C LEU A 255 2.31 20.92 -0.11
N ASN A 256 1.86 19.92 0.65
CA ASN A 256 1.47 20.05 2.06
C ASN A 256 0.32 21.07 2.30
N ARG A 257 -0.54 21.30 1.31
CA ARG A 257 -1.74 22.11 1.48
C ARG A 257 -2.93 21.24 1.82
N TYR A 258 -3.47 21.46 3.01
CA TYR A 258 -4.67 20.77 3.49
C TYR A 258 -5.93 21.43 2.96
N GLU A 259 -7.02 20.71 3.00
CA GLU A 259 -8.34 21.23 2.64
C GLU A 259 -9.24 21.30 3.86
N VAL A 260 -9.88 22.45 4.05
CA VAL A 260 -10.89 22.66 5.08
C VAL A 260 -12.26 22.39 4.46
N ALA A 261 -12.78 21.19 4.66
CA ALA A 261 -14.08 20.77 4.12
C ALA A 261 -15.25 21.41 4.89
N HIS A 262 -15.05 21.67 6.19
CA HIS A 262 -16.01 22.37 7.02
C HIS A 262 -15.31 23.28 8.02
N THR A 263 -15.79 24.51 8.13
CA THR A 263 -15.26 25.48 9.09
C THR A 263 -16.13 25.55 10.33
N GLY A 264 -15.51 25.38 11.46
CA GLY A 264 -16.12 25.50 12.78
C GLY A 264 -15.21 26.21 13.76
N GLU A 265 -15.36 25.92 15.03
CA GLU A 265 -14.57 26.51 16.12
C GLU A 265 -14.33 25.52 17.25
N LYS A 266 -13.42 25.83 18.18
CA LYS A 266 -13.01 25.05 19.35
C LYS A 266 -12.28 23.76 19.03
N ILE A 267 -12.86 22.89 18.22
CA ILE A 267 -12.29 21.58 17.86
C ILE A 267 -12.03 21.52 16.36
N ALA A 268 -10.81 21.13 15.94
CA ALA A 268 -10.51 20.77 14.57
C ALA A 268 -10.24 19.26 14.50
N ILE A 269 -10.87 18.57 13.55
CA ILE A 269 -10.69 17.14 13.30
C ILE A 269 -9.99 16.98 11.95
N ILE A 270 -8.85 16.31 11.97
CA ILE A 270 -8.02 16.04 10.78
C ILE A 270 -8.07 14.53 10.54
N GLY A 271 -8.74 14.11 9.47
CA GLY A 271 -8.85 12.70 9.08
C GLY A 271 -7.97 12.39 7.88
N LEU A 272 -7.09 11.41 7.99
CA LEU A 272 -6.15 11.03 6.94
C LEU A 272 -6.73 9.92 6.06
N GLY A 273 -6.73 10.14 4.73
CA GLY A 273 -7.22 9.17 3.77
C GLY A 273 -8.67 8.77 4.05
N THR A 274 -9.00 7.49 4.02
CA THR A 274 -10.36 7.01 4.30
C THR A 274 -10.87 7.32 5.71
N PHE A 275 -9.99 7.67 6.66
CA PHE A 275 -10.39 8.13 8.00
C PHE A 275 -10.94 9.56 8.00
N PHE A 276 -10.93 10.22 6.86
CA PHE A 276 -11.62 11.49 6.69
C PHE A 276 -13.16 11.33 6.78
N GLU A 277 -13.71 10.20 6.32
CA GLU A 277 -15.13 9.89 6.56
C GLU A 277 -15.46 9.83 8.06
N LEU A 278 -14.60 9.16 8.85
CA LEU A 278 -14.77 9.12 10.31
C LEU A 278 -14.67 10.52 10.94
N ALA A 279 -13.84 11.40 10.37
CA ALA A 279 -13.75 12.79 10.82
C ALA A 279 -15.05 13.57 10.56
N LYS A 280 -15.68 13.36 9.39
CA LYS A 280 -16.99 13.95 9.06
C LYS A 280 -18.10 13.45 10.00
N GLU A 281 -18.14 12.13 10.23
CA GLU A 281 -19.12 11.53 11.16
C GLU A 281 -18.92 12.01 12.60
N ALA A 282 -17.68 12.04 13.10
CA ALA A 282 -17.37 12.53 14.43
C ALA A 282 -17.78 14.00 14.62
N ALA A 283 -17.54 14.86 13.60
CA ALA A 283 -17.97 16.26 13.64
C ALA A 283 -19.49 16.40 13.66
N LYS A 284 -20.20 15.54 12.93
CA LYS A 284 -21.68 15.50 12.94
C LYS A 284 -22.19 15.12 14.32
N LEU A 285 -21.67 14.08 14.94
CA LEU A 285 -22.05 13.64 16.29
C LEU A 285 -21.74 14.70 17.35
N LEU A 286 -20.59 15.36 17.29
CA LEU A 286 -20.24 16.46 18.18
C LEU A 286 -21.25 17.62 18.09
N LYS A 287 -21.75 17.92 16.90
CA LYS A 287 -22.77 18.94 16.70
C LYS A 287 -24.12 18.53 17.26
N GLU A 288 -24.54 17.29 17.03
CA GLU A 288 -25.83 16.75 17.46
C GLU A 288 -25.88 16.55 18.98
N GLU A 289 -24.84 15.99 19.57
CA GLU A 289 -24.86 15.59 20.99
C GLU A 289 -24.33 16.67 21.96
N ALA A 290 -23.35 17.48 21.47
CA ALA A 290 -22.68 18.48 22.32
C ALA A 290 -22.86 19.93 21.84
N GLY A 291 -23.50 20.17 20.70
CA GLY A 291 -23.67 21.51 20.11
C GLY A 291 -22.36 22.12 19.62
N ILE A 292 -21.31 21.32 19.44
CA ILE A 292 -19.98 21.79 19.01
C ILE A 292 -19.90 21.69 17.49
N ASN A 293 -19.70 22.82 16.82
CA ASN A 293 -19.47 22.89 15.37
C ASN A 293 -17.96 22.80 15.11
N ALA A 294 -17.44 21.59 14.91
CA ALA A 294 -16.02 21.33 14.71
C ALA A 294 -15.57 21.66 13.27
N THR A 295 -14.32 22.12 13.10
CA THR A 295 -13.68 22.22 11.78
C THR A 295 -13.26 20.82 11.32
N VAL A 296 -13.49 20.49 10.05
CA VAL A 296 -13.12 19.19 9.43
C VAL A 296 -12.12 19.42 8.32
N ILE A 297 -10.99 18.70 8.36
CA ILE A 297 -9.82 18.93 7.50
C ILE A 297 -9.39 17.61 6.86
N ASN A 298 -9.25 17.61 5.52
CA ASN A 298 -8.57 16.57 4.77
C ASN A 298 -7.11 17.00 4.51
N PRO A 299 -6.12 16.32 5.07
CA PRO A 299 -4.72 16.69 4.91
C PRO A 299 -4.13 16.25 3.57
N TYR A 300 -4.62 15.18 2.94
CA TYR A 300 -4.09 14.52 1.75
C TYR A 300 -2.65 14.03 1.87
N TYR A 301 -1.77 14.79 2.54
CA TYR A 301 -0.34 14.54 2.66
C TYR A 301 -0.01 13.87 3.99
N ILE A 302 0.67 12.74 3.94
CA ILE A 302 1.23 12.06 5.11
C ILE A 302 2.56 12.70 5.49
N THR A 303 3.35 13.12 4.50
CA THR A 303 4.60 13.86 4.68
C THR A 303 4.35 15.37 4.67
N GLY A 304 5.01 16.08 5.56
CA GLY A 304 4.89 17.53 5.69
C GLY A 304 3.60 17.99 6.38
N LEU A 305 3.55 19.28 6.68
CA LEU A 305 2.45 19.91 7.41
C LEU A 305 2.03 21.21 6.72
N ASP A 306 0.73 21.52 6.71
CA ASP A 306 0.24 22.87 6.39
C ASP A 306 0.40 23.78 7.61
N GLU A 307 1.64 24.23 7.88
CA GLU A 307 1.96 25.06 9.04
C GLU A 307 1.15 26.36 9.07
N ALA A 308 0.80 26.89 7.90
CA ALA A 308 -0.01 28.12 7.81
C ALA A 308 -1.44 27.87 8.33
N LEU A 309 -2.07 26.79 7.87
CA LEU A 309 -3.40 26.41 8.36
C LEU A 309 -3.35 26.05 9.85
N LEU A 310 -2.39 25.21 10.25
CA LEU A 310 -2.25 24.78 11.66
C LEU A 310 -1.99 25.97 12.59
N THR A 311 -1.24 26.97 12.15
CA THR A 311 -1.05 28.22 12.90
C THR A 311 -2.34 29.01 13.01
N LYS A 312 -3.12 29.10 11.93
CA LYS A 312 -4.40 29.81 11.91
C LYS A 312 -5.42 29.16 12.86
N LEU A 313 -5.43 27.83 12.99
CA LEU A 313 -6.33 27.14 13.91
C LEU A 313 -6.17 27.63 15.37
N LYS A 314 -4.97 28.03 15.79
CA LYS A 314 -4.72 28.56 17.16
C LYS A 314 -5.57 29.78 17.52
N GLN A 315 -6.18 30.45 16.54
CA GLN A 315 -6.98 31.66 16.80
C GLN A 315 -8.36 31.36 17.37
N ASN A 316 -8.97 30.24 16.93
CA ASN A 316 -10.37 29.90 17.26
C ASN A 316 -10.56 28.47 17.76
N HIS A 317 -9.45 27.70 17.91
CA HIS A 317 -9.48 26.31 18.37
C HIS A 317 -8.56 26.14 19.57
N ASP A 318 -8.93 25.27 20.47
CA ASP A 318 -8.13 24.82 21.62
C ASP A 318 -7.73 23.35 21.53
N THR A 319 -8.41 22.58 20.66
CA THR A 319 -8.22 21.15 20.53
C THR A 319 -8.11 20.75 19.04
N VAL A 320 -7.13 19.90 18.74
CA VAL A 320 -6.98 19.22 17.46
C VAL A 320 -7.07 17.71 17.69
N ILE A 321 -7.90 17.05 16.90
CA ILE A 321 -8.06 15.60 16.88
C ILE A 321 -7.51 15.09 15.55
N THR A 322 -6.66 14.07 15.57
CA THR A 322 -6.19 13.40 14.36
C THR A 322 -6.67 11.97 14.29
N LEU A 323 -7.07 11.53 13.10
CA LEU A 323 -7.50 10.17 12.82
C LEU A 323 -6.65 9.59 11.70
N GLU A 324 -5.98 8.46 11.95
CA GLU A 324 -5.13 7.80 10.95
C GLU A 324 -5.27 6.27 10.97
N ASP A 325 -5.29 5.66 9.78
CA ASP A 325 -5.22 4.21 9.61
C ASP A 325 -3.76 3.76 9.61
N GLY A 326 -3.16 3.78 10.77
CA GLY A 326 -1.76 3.45 10.99
C GLY A 326 -1.40 3.45 12.47
N ILE A 327 -0.20 2.96 12.76
CA ILE A 327 0.35 2.95 14.10
C ILE A 327 0.65 4.38 14.57
N LEU A 328 0.27 4.73 15.80
CA LEU A 328 0.43 6.08 16.33
C LEU A 328 1.89 6.48 16.51
N ASP A 329 2.72 5.53 16.97
CA ASP A 329 4.16 5.77 17.18
C ASP A 329 4.86 6.12 15.86
N GLY A 330 5.35 7.34 15.73
CA GLY A 330 5.95 7.88 14.50
C GLY A 330 4.93 8.22 13.40
N GLY A 331 3.65 8.16 13.70
CA GLY A 331 2.55 8.38 12.77
C GLY A 331 2.30 9.84 12.40
N PHE A 332 1.23 10.06 11.63
CA PHE A 332 0.82 11.38 11.19
C PHE A 332 0.41 12.28 12.37
N GLY A 333 -0.36 11.74 13.33
CA GLY A 333 -0.83 12.48 14.49
C GLY A 333 0.30 12.99 15.39
N GLU A 334 1.39 12.24 15.54
CA GLU A 334 2.56 12.68 16.30
C GLU A 334 3.25 13.90 15.65
N LYS A 335 3.25 14.01 14.32
CA LYS A 335 3.79 15.20 13.63
C LYS A 335 2.96 16.44 13.94
N ILE A 336 1.64 16.30 13.98
CA ILE A 336 0.71 17.37 14.39
C ILE A 336 0.94 17.74 15.87
N ALA A 337 1.06 16.74 16.74
CA ALA A 337 1.34 16.97 18.16
C ALA A 337 2.68 17.68 18.38
N ARG A 338 3.72 17.29 17.64
CA ARG A 338 5.02 17.99 17.68
C ARG A 338 4.91 19.45 17.26
N PHE A 339 4.14 19.75 16.22
CA PHE A 339 3.93 21.12 15.77
C PHE A 339 3.31 22.00 16.85
N TYR A 340 2.35 21.45 17.62
CA TYR A 340 1.68 22.17 18.69
C TYR A 340 2.36 22.10 20.06
N GLY A 341 3.42 21.30 20.21
CA GLY A 341 4.05 20.97 21.50
C GLY A 341 4.49 22.16 22.35
N ALA A 342 4.79 23.32 21.74
CA ALA A 342 5.14 24.55 22.44
C ALA A 342 3.94 25.53 22.58
N SER A 343 2.71 25.05 22.40
CA SER A 343 1.50 25.87 22.47
C SER A 343 0.51 25.33 23.50
N ASN A 344 -0.56 26.07 23.76
CA ASN A 344 -1.67 25.62 24.64
C ASN A 344 -2.69 24.72 23.88
N MET A 345 -2.43 24.39 22.63
CA MET A 345 -3.31 23.53 21.84
C MET A 345 -3.28 22.10 22.39
N LYS A 346 -4.40 21.55 22.73
CA LYS A 346 -4.55 20.13 23.07
C LYS A 346 -4.59 19.31 21.80
N VAL A 347 -3.77 18.26 21.71
CA VAL A 347 -3.77 17.33 20.58
C VAL A 347 -4.14 15.94 21.05
N MET A 348 -5.10 15.31 20.36
CA MET A 348 -5.58 13.96 20.64
C MET A 348 -5.43 13.13 19.37
N ASN A 349 -4.59 12.12 19.42
CA ASN A 349 -4.31 11.25 18.27
C ASN A 349 -5.06 9.93 18.41
N TYR A 350 -5.77 9.53 17.36
CA TYR A 350 -6.48 8.25 17.26
C TYR A 350 -5.94 7.47 16.06
N GLY A 351 -5.55 6.24 16.31
CA GLY A 351 -4.98 5.29 15.37
C GLY A 351 -4.69 3.97 16.09
N LEU A 352 -3.76 3.19 15.59
CA LEU A 352 -3.45 1.88 16.11
C LEU A 352 -2.35 1.92 17.17
N LYS A 353 -2.45 1.03 18.14
CA LYS A 353 -1.42 0.82 19.14
C LYS A 353 -0.21 0.14 18.53
N LYS A 354 0.95 0.31 19.17
CA LYS A 354 2.20 -0.35 18.79
C LYS A 354 2.21 -1.81 19.20
N GLU A 355 1.43 -2.61 18.48
CA GLU A 355 1.33 -4.05 18.69
C GLU A 355 1.06 -4.77 17.38
N PHE A 356 1.43 -6.05 17.28
CA PHE A 356 1.02 -6.86 16.15
C PHE A 356 -0.43 -7.30 16.36
N LEU A 357 -1.27 -6.91 15.42
CA LEU A 357 -2.67 -7.30 15.42
C LEU A 357 -2.79 -8.72 14.87
N ASP A 358 -3.32 -9.61 15.67
CA ASP A 358 -3.37 -11.05 15.41
C ASP A 358 -4.79 -11.54 15.28
N ARG A 359 -5.75 -10.67 15.41
CA ARG A 359 -7.10 -11.13 15.47
C ARG A 359 -8.09 -10.23 14.82
N TYR A 360 -9.13 -10.79 14.37
CA TYR A 360 -10.10 -10.30 13.41
C TYR A 360 -11.51 -10.73 13.77
#